data_daec0c3a5b36f776aa167e8c837c31ea
#
_entry.id   daec0c3a5b36f776aa167e8c837c31ea
#
_cell.length_a   1.000
_cell.length_b   1.000
_cell.length_c   1.000
_cell.angle_alpha   90.00
_cell.angle_beta   90.00
_cell.angle_gamma   90.00
#
_symmetry.space_group_name_H-M   'P 1'
#
loop_
_entity.id
_entity.type
_entity.pdbx_description
1 polymer ?
#
loop_
_entity_poly.entity_id
_entity_poly.type
_entity_poly.pdbx_seq_one_letter_code
_entity_poly.pdbx_strand_id
1 'polypeptide(L)'
;MQQLKHSLALVAVALALGVNARAELVDRVAAIVNKDIIALSEVEKRAAPELARLAMERDLNTRATKRNEIIKETLNLLISEKLMDMEAKESNIEVSTADVDAAIEDVKRQNNFDDEKLQTVVAQEGFSMRSYRDLVRGQVARLKLVQLKVRSRVKVLEEDLKAEYEKYKRLESEDPEIHARHIVVGVDENASPEAQERTHQRAIAIAREARQPGVDFVQLAKTKSEGSSASEGGDLGFFRRGVMLPEFEKVAFHLKVGEVSDPVKTKFGWHIIKLDEIRQLPVKPFAEVKESLRQRLTSSQLDRLTQSYVAELRQNAVVDVKI
;
A
#
# COMPACT_ATOMS: atom_id res chain seq x y z
N MET A 1 -45.10 -53.60 65.73
CA MET A 1 -44.05 -54.60 65.49
C MET A 1 -43.21 -54.18 64.31
N GLN A 2 -41.93 -54.18 64.56
CA GLN A 2 -40.78 -54.15 63.63
C GLN A 2 -40.46 -52.78 62.97
N GLN A 3 -39.51 -52.23 63.62
CA GLN A 3 -38.05 -52.16 63.47
C GLN A 3 -37.59 -51.21 62.39
N LEU A 4 -37.15 -50.07 62.89
CA LEU A 4 -36.14 -49.17 62.45
C LEU A 4 -34.90 -49.91 61.96
N LYS A 5 -34.35 -49.49 60.80
CA LYS A 5 -32.89 -49.52 60.58
C LYS A 5 -32.47 -48.25 59.82
N HIS A 6 -31.72 -47.47 60.54
CA HIS A 6 -30.99 -46.32 60.06
C HIS A 6 -29.82 -46.77 59.17
N SER A 7 -29.64 -46.14 58.00
CA SER A 7 -28.38 -46.22 57.29
C SER A 7 -27.90 -44.80 57.03
N LEU A 8 -26.84 -44.43 57.74
CA LEU A 8 -26.06 -43.22 57.48
C LEU A 8 -25.38 -43.34 56.10
N ALA A 9 -25.76 -42.47 55.19
CA ALA A 9 -24.98 -42.29 53.94
C ALA A 9 -23.96 -41.15 54.19
N LEU A 10 -22.69 -41.52 54.21
CA LEU A 10 -21.54 -40.62 54.22
C LEU A 10 -21.47 -39.94 52.86
N VAL A 11 -21.71 -38.64 52.82
CA VAL A 11 -21.45 -37.84 51.64
C VAL A 11 -19.95 -37.43 51.67
N ALA A 12 -19.17 -38.15 50.85
CA ALA A 12 -17.79 -37.74 50.54
C ALA A 12 -17.81 -36.54 49.59
N VAL A 13 -17.55 -35.35 50.13
CA VAL A 13 -17.28 -34.15 49.30
C VAL A 13 -15.86 -34.29 48.74
N ALA A 14 -15.77 -34.71 47.48
CA ALA A 14 -14.55 -34.64 46.71
C ALA A 14 -14.30 -33.17 46.34
N LEU A 15 -13.39 -32.52 47.07
CA LEU A 15 -12.79 -31.25 46.65
C LEU A 15 -11.99 -31.55 45.34
N ALA A 16 -12.58 -31.29 44.19
CA ALA A 16 -11.83 -31.20 42.95
C ALA A 16 -11.01 -29.90 42.96
N LEU A 17 -9.75 -30.01 43.40
CA LEU A 17 -8.74 -29.00 43.15
C LEU A 17 -8.61 -28.88 41.62
N GLY A 18 -9.32 -27.90 41.05
CA GLY A 18 -9.13 -27.49 39.66
C GLY A 18 -7.73 -26.93 39.49
N VAL A 19 -6.82 -27.77 39.09
CA VAL A 19 -5.55 -27.31 38.58
C VAL A 19 -5.88 -26.55 37.28
N ASN A 20 -5.91 -25.22 37.38
CA ASN A 20 -5.85 -24.35 36.22
C ASN A 20 -4.49 -24.58 35.58
N ALA A 21 -4.40 -25.62 34.74
CA ALA A 21 -3.34 -25.74 33.79
C ALA A 21 -3.50 -24.56 32.83
N ARG A 22 -2.81 -23.45 33.10
CA ARG A 22 -2.47 -22.48 32.07
C ARG A 22 -1.71 -23.31 31.05
N ALA A 23 -2.36 -23.64 29.94
CA ALA A 23 -1.67 -24.13 28.78
C ALA A 23 -0.65 -23.03 28.43
N GLU A 24 0.61 -23.25 28.74
CA GLU A 24 1.70 -22.45 28.18
C GLU A 24 1.51 -22.57 26.68
N LEU A 25 1.12 -21.48 26.05
CA LEU A 25 1.00 -21.43 24.61
C LEU A 25 2.44 -21.56 24.07
N VAL A 26 2.85 -22.78 23.80
CA VAL A 26 4.16 -23.04 23.16
C VAL A 26 4.10 -22.44 21.79
N ASP A 27 4.79 -21.31 21.60
CA ASP A 27 4.84 -20.61 20.33
C ASP A 27 5.51 -21.51 19.28
N ARG A 28 4.94 -21.56 18.09
CA ARG A 28 5.46 -22.38 17.01
C ARG A 28 6.66 -21.70 16.37
N VAL A 29 7.69 -22.48 16.09
CA VAL A 29 8.85 -22.01 15.33
C VAL A 29 8.45 -21.85 13.87
N ALA A 30 8.57 -20.63 13.32
CA ALA A 30 8.34 -20.33 11.92
C ALA A 30 9.62 -20.54 11.08
N ALA A 31 10.78 -20.14 11.60
CA ALA A 31 12.07 -20.42 11.00
C ALA A 31 13.20 -20.42 12.04
N ILE A 32 14.31 -21.05 11.68
CA ILE A 32 15.58 -20.99 12.39
C ILE A 32 16.61 -20.37 11.45
N VAL A 33 17.28 -19.30 11.90
CA VAL A 33 18.35 -18.61 11.17
C VAL A 33 19.65 -18.77 11.97
N ASN A 34 20.52 -19.64 11.52
CA ASN A 34 21.72 -20.10 12.26
C ASN A 34 21.33 -20.67 13.65
N LYS A 35 21.44 -19.87 14.71
CA LYS A 35 21.09 -20.25 16.08
C LYS A 35 19.87 -19.49 16.62
N ASP A 36 19.35 -18.57 15.85
CA ASP A 36 18.24 -17.69 16.26
C ASP A 36 16.92 -18.22 15.72
N ILE A 37 15.89 -18.14 16.53
CA ILE A 37 14.53 -18.57 16.21
C ILE A 37 13.69 -17.37 15.82
N ILE A 38 12.84 -17.54 14.80
CA ILE A 38 11.72 -16.66 14.48
C ILE A 38 10.45 -17.42 14.85
N ALA A 39 9.66 -16.85 15.76
CA ALA A 39 8.43 -17.45 16.22
C ALA A 39 7.26 -17.12 15.27
N LEU A 40 6.27 -18.00 15.17
CA LEU A 40 5.09 -17.76 14.33
C LEU A 40 4.29 -16.56 14.83
N SER A 41 4.17 -16.38 16.14
CA SER A 41 3.52 -15.21 16.73
C SER A 41 4.19 -13.88 16.34
N GLU A 42 5.51 -13.87 16.18
CA GLU A 42 6.26 -12.71 15.69
C GLU A 42 5.89 -12.38 14.22
N VAL A 43 5.82 -13.44 13.38
CA VAL A 43 5.38 -13.30 11.98
C VAL A 43 3.95 -12.78 11.90
N GLU A 44 3.02 -13.37 12.66
CA GLU A 44 1.61 -12.96 12.68
C GLU A 44 1.42 -11.53 13.22
N LYS A 45 2.15 -11.15 14.25
CA LYS A 45 2.15 -9.78 14.77
C LYS A 45 2.63 -8.77 13.71
N ARG A 46 3.70 -9.11 13.00
CA ARG A 46 4.25 -8.25 11.94
C ARG A 46 3.32 -8.15 10.74
N ALA A 47 2.63 -9.24 10.39
CA ALA A 47 1.66 -9.31 9.28
C ALA A 47 0.28 -8.70 9.62
N ALA A 48 -0.01 -8.42 10.90
CA ALA A 48 -1.34 -8.05 11.36
C ALA A 48 -2.00 -6.89 10.57
N PRO A 49 -1.30 -5.78 10.20
CA PRO A 49 -1.92 -4.70 9.44
C PRO A 49 -2.41 -5.15 8.04
N GLU A 50 -1.64 -5.99 7.36
CA GLU A 50 -2.00 -6.51 6.03
C GLU A 50 -3.10 -7.55 6.12
N LEU A 51 -3.03 -8.42 7.13
CA LEU A 51 -4.09 -9.40 7.41
C LEU A 51 -5.43 -8.73 7.76
N ALA A 52 -5.40 -7.60 8.47
CA ALA A 52 -6.60 -6.82 8.76
C ALA A 52 -7.25 -6.26 7.49
N ARG A 53 -6.46 -5.78 6.53
CA ARG A 53 -6.98 -5.35 5.22
C ARG A 53 -7.60 -6.51 4.44
N LEU A 54 -7.00 -7.68 4.52
CA LEU A 54 -7.49 -8.88 3.88
C LEU A 54 -8.84 -9.37 4.45
N ALA A 55 -9.21 -8.97 5.67
CA ALA A 55 -10.48 -9.35 6.28
C ALA A 55 -11.72 -8.88 5.49
N MET A 56 -11.56 -7.85 4.63
CA MET A 56 -12.62 -7.35 3.74
C MET A 56 -12.81 -8.19 2.46
N GLU A 57 -11.88 -9.11 2.14
CA GLU A 57 -12.00 -10.01 1.00
C GLU A 57 -13.14 -11.01 1.24
N ARG A 58 -14.09 -11.05 0.31
CA ARG A 58 -15.33 -11.89 0.45
C ARG A 58 -15.10 -13.34 0.04
N ASP A 59 -14.23 -13.58 -0.93
CA ASP A 59 -13.92 -14.94 -1.37
C ASP A 59 -12.98 -15.63 -0.40
N LEU A 60 -13.46 -16.71 0.22
CA LEU A 60 -12.73 -17.46 1.25
C LEU A 60 -11.45 -18.13 0.72
N ASN A 61 -11.48 -18.63 -0.52
CA ASN A 61 -10.32 -19.28 -1.13
C ASN A 61 -9.23 -18.26 -1.45
N THR A 62 -9.61 -17.15 -2.06
CA THR A 62 -8.71 -16.01 -2.33
C THR A 62 -8.13 -15.46 -1.03
N ARG A 63 -8.96 -15.32 0.02
CA ARG A 63 -8.51 -14.86 1.34
C ARG A 63 -7.49 -15.82 1.98
N ALA A 64 -7.74 -17.13 1.91
CA ALA A 64 -6.82 -18.13 2.45
C ALA A 64 -5.48 -18.13 1.71
N THR A 65 -5.50 -18.05 0.37
CA THR A 65 -4.29 -17.98 -0.46
C THR A 65 -3.47 -16.74 -0.15
N LYS A 66 -4.10 -15.56 -0.18
CA LYS A 66 -3.43 -14.29 0.14
C LYS A 66 -2.89 -14.25 1.57
N ARG A 67 -3.60 -14.84 2.54
CA ARG A 67 -3.10 -14.95 3.92
C ARG A 67 -1.79 -15.72 3.98
N ASN A 68 -1.71 -16.86 3.30
CA ASN A 68 -0.49 -17.67 3.27
C ASN A 68 0.66 -16.93 2.57
N GLU A 69 0.38 -16.20 1.50
CA GLU A 69 1.36 -15.34 0.81
C GLU A 69 1.89 -14.26 1.76
N ILE A 70 1.00 -13.50 2.43
CA ILE A 70 1.39 -12.46 3.40
C ILE A 70 2.27 -13.03 4.52
N ILE A 71 1.89 -14.16 5.10
CA ILE A 71 2.69 -14.82 6.16
C ILE A 71 4.07 -15.21 5.63
N LYS A 72 4.14 -15.81 4.44
CA LYS A 72 5.40 -16.23 3.83
C LYS A 72 6.31 -15.05 3.48
N GLU A 73 5.75 -13.99 2.94
CA GLU A 73 6.48 -12.75 2.62
C GLU A 73 7.00 -12.08 3.88
N THR A 74 6.15 -11.97 4.92
CA THR A 74 6.54 -11.43 6.22
C THR A 74 7.65 -12.25 6.87
N LEU A 75 7.56 -13.59 6.81
CA LEU A 75 8.63 -14.46 7.31
C LEU A 75 9.95 -14.24 6.57
N ASN A 76 9.92 -14.14 5.24
CA ASN A 76 11.13 -13.85 4.46
C ASN A 76 11.73 -12.48 4.79
N LEU A 77 10.90 -11.47 5.07
CA LEU A 77 11.35 -10.18 5.54
C LEU A 77 12.07 -10.31 6.90
N LEU A 78 11.46 -10.98 7.88
CA LEU A 78 12.06 -11.19 9.20
C LEU A 78 13.37 -11.98 9.14
N ILE A 79 13.45 -13.00 8.27
CA ILE A 79 14.71 -13.73 8.02
C ILE A 79 15.78 -12.76 7.49
N SER A 80 15.44 -11.90 6.54
CA SER A 80 16.35 -10.91 5.96
C SER A 80 16.81 -9.89 7.01
N GLU A 81 15.90 -9.36 7.81
CA GLU A 81 16.20 -8.46 8.93
C GLU A 81 17.15 -9.13 9.93
N LYS A 82 16.89 -10.40 10.29
CA LYS A 82 17.71 -11.18 11.21
C LYS A 82 19.13 -11.39 10.70
N LEU A 83 19.28 -11.72 9.42
CA LEU A 83 20.58 -11.87 8.77
C LEU A 83 21.38 -10.56 8.79
N MET A 84 20.72 -9.45 8.49
CA MET A 84 21.35 -8.13 8.54
C MET A 84 21.72 -7.70 9.97
N ASP A 85 20.89 -8.03 10.97
CA ASP A 85 21.19 -7.75 12.38
C ASP A 85 22.41 -8.54 12.87
N MET A 86 22.54 -9.79 12.43
CA MET A 86 23.73 -10.64 12.72
C MET A 86 24.98 -10.05 12.08
N GLU A 87 24.92 -9.71 10.80
CA GLU A 87 26.04 -9.10 10.08
C GLU A 87 26.41 -7.72 10.65
N ALA A 88 25.43 -6.92 11.09
CA ALA A 88 25.71 -5.65 11.75
C ALA A 88 26.49 -5.83 13.04
N LYS A 89 26.18 -6.87 13.82
CA LYS A 89 26.93 -7.23 15.03
C LYS A 89 28.35 -7.71 14.69
N GLU A 90 28.50 -8.61 13.71
CA GLU A 90 29.79 -9.13 13.26
C GLU A 90 30.68 -8.02 12.69
N SER A 91 30.08 -7.01 12.03
CA SER A 91 30.74 -5.82 11.52
C SER A 91 31.00 -4.73 12.58
N ASN A 92 30.71 -5.00 13.86
CA ASN A 92 30.87 -4.09 15.00
C ASN A 92 30.19 -2.72 14.76
N ILE A 93 28.96 -2.74 14.19
CA ILE A 93 28.20 -1.52 13.97
C ILE A 93 27.59 -1.06 15.30
N GLU A 94 28.08 0.06 15.79
CA GLU A 94 27.57 0.68 17.01
C GLU A 94 26.45 1.67 16.69
N VAL A 95 25.37 1.63 17.50
CA VAL A 95 24.26 2.58 17.45
C VAL A 95 24.15 3.26 18.80
N SER A 96 24.50 4.53 18.83
CA SER A 96 24.42 5.35 20.05
C SER A 96 22.97 5.70 20.39
N THR A 97 22.76 6.17 21.64
CA THR A 97 21.45 6.71 22.04
C THR A 97 21.05 7.91 21.17
N ALA A 98 22.03 8.76 20.83
CA ALA A 98 21.79 9.92 20.00
C ALA A 98 21.33 9.54 18.56
N ASP A 99 21.85 8.45 17.98
CA ASP A 99 21.40 7.96 16.68
C ASP A 99 19.91 7.53 16.74
N VAL A 100 19.52 6.86 17.84
CA VAL A 100 18.12 6.42 18.07
C VAL A 100 17.21 7.62 18.27
N ASP A 101 17.65 8.60 19.07
CA ASP A 101 16.87 9.82 19.33
C ASP A 101 16.67 10.61 18.03
N ALA A 102 17.72 10.78 17.23
CA ALA A 102 17.63 11.44 15.92
C ALA A 102 16.64 10.73 14.98
N ALA A 103 16.68 9.40 14.92
CA ALA A 103 15.76 8.62 14.10
C ALA A 103 14.31 8.77 14.57
N ILE A 104 14.06 8.81 15.88
CA ILE A 104 12.72 9.04 16.44
C ILE A 104 12.22 10.45 16.13
N GLU A 105 13.09 11.47 16.23
CA GLU A 105 12.74 12.84 15.85
C GLU A 105 12.41 12.96 14.35
N ASP A 106 13.10 12.20 13.49
CA ASP A 106 12.75 12.13 12.06
C ASP A 106 11.37 11.54 11.83
N VAL A 107 11.01 10.46 12.54
CA VAL A 107 9.65 9.88 12.50
C VAL A 107 8.60 10.90 12.94
N LYS A 108 8.84 11.62 14.03
CA LYS A 108 7.95 12.66 14.52
C LYS A 108 7.74 13.76 13.47
N ARG A 109 8.82 14.26 12.87
CA ARG A 109 8.74 15.30 11.82
C ARG A 109 7.96 14.84 10.59
N GLN A 110 8.22 13.64 10.09
CA GLN A 110 7.58 13.11 8.89
C GLN A 110 6.08 12.90 9.06
N ASN A 111 5.63 12.60 10.29
CA ASN A 111 4.23 12.32 10.60
C ASN A 111 3.52 13.48 11.30
N ASN A 112 4.20 14.60 11.55
CA ASN A 112 3.71 15.72 12.35
C ASN A 112 3.24 15.26 13.75
N PHE A 113 4.02 14.40 14.42
CA PHE A 113 3.75 13.93 15.77
C PHE A 113 4.56 14.74 16.79
N ASP A 114 3.93 15.04 17.92
CA ASP A 114 4.62 15.39 19.16
C ASP A 114 4.92 14.13 19.99
N ASP A 115 5.51 14.31 21.17
CA ASP A 115 5.89 13.19 22.05
C ASP A 115 4.67 12.42 22.55
N GLU A 116 3.59 13.10 22.91
CA GLU A 116 2.37 12.50 23.42
C GLU A 116 1.67 11.67 22.33
N LYS A 117 1.60 12.21 21.13
CA LYS A 117 1.03 11.52 19.99
C LYS A 117 1.84 10.28 19.59
N LEU A 118 3.18 10.39 19.59
CA LEU A 118 4.04 9.24 19.33
C LEU A 118 3.83 8.14 20.36
N GLN A 119 3.82 8.48 21.67
CA GLN A 119 3.57 7.51 22.74
C GLN A 119 2.23 6.81 22.58
N THR A 120 1.20 7.57 22.23
CA THR A 120 -0.15 7.04 21.99
C THR A 120 -0.16 6.05 20.84
N VAL A 121 0.44 6.40 19.71
CA VAL A 121 0.50 5.53 18.52
C VAL A 121 1.30 4.26 18.81
N VAL A 122 2.46 4.39 19.45
CA VAL A 122 3.31 3.25 19.85
C VAL A 122 2.55 2.30 20.79
N ALA A 123 1.78 2.83 21.74
CA ALA A 123 0.98 2.03 22.66
C ALA A 123 -0.20 1.34 21.93
N GLN A 124 -0.85 2.01 20.97
CA GLN A 124 -1.90 1.43 20.14
C GLN A 124 -1.40 0.26 19.29
N GLU A 125 -0.17 0.33 18.81
CA GLU A 125 0.52 -0.76 18.08
C GLU A 125 1.01 -1.89 19.03
N GLY A 126 0.74 -1.79 20.34
CA GLY A 126 1.10 -2.82 21.31
C GLY A 126 2.57 -2.82 21.74
N PHE A 127 3.28 -1.70 21.57
CA PHE A 127 4.66 -1.54 22.01
C PHE A 127 4.78 -0.61 23.21
N SER A 128 5.78 -0.88 24.07
CA SER A 128 6.29 0.11 25.02
C SER A 128 7.28 1.05 24.31
N MET A 129 7.48 2.24 24.81
CA MET A 129 8.52 3.16 24.28
C MET A 129 9.92 2.53 24.33
N ARG A 130 10.19 1.67 25.31
CA ARG A 130 11.47 0.94 25.38
C ARG A 130 11.60 -0.03 24.21
N SER A 131 10.61 -0.89 23.98
CA SER A 131 10.65 -1.86 22.87
C SER A 131 10.63 -1.16 21.50
N TYR A 132 9.94 -0.01 21.39
CA TYR A 132 9.99 0.81 20.19
C TYR A 132 11.39 1.36 19.92
N ARG A 133 12.07 1.88 20.95
CA ARG A 133 13.48 2.32 20.83
C ARG A 133 14.43 1.20 20.42
N ASP A 134 14.19 -0.02 20.88
CA ASP A 134 15.00 -1.18 20.50
C ASP A 134 14.74 -1.57 19.03
N LEU A 135 13.50 -1.47 18.55
CA LEU A 135 13.17 -1.63 17.11
C LEU A 135 13.88 -0.57 16.26
N VAL A 136 13.81 0.70 16.66
CA VAL A 136 14.49 1.80 15.95
C VAL A 136 16.00 1.59 15.95
N ARG A 137 16.59 1.12 17.05
CA ARG A 137 18.03 0.78 17.12
C ARG A 137 18.41 -0.27 16.08
N GLY A 138 17.62 -1.33 15.93
CA GLY A 138 17.83 -2.36 14.91
C GLY A 138 17.74 -1.77 13.49
N GLN A 139 16.75 -0.93 13.22
CA GLN A 139 16.63 -0.25 11.92
C GLN A 139 17.84 0.63 11.62
N VAL A 140 18.30 1.42 12.58
CA VAL A 140 19.49 2.28 12.43
C VAL A 140 20.74 1.43 12.19
N ALA A 141 20.88 0.29 12.88
CA ALA A 141 22.00 -0.63 12.66
C ALA A 141 22.02 -1.16 11.22
N ARG A 142 20.87 -1.60 10.71
CA ARG A 142 20.73 -2.08 9.33
C ARG A 142 20.99 -0.97 8.31
N LEU A 143 20.55 0.26 8.56
CA LEU A 143 20.87 1.40 7.70
C LEU A 143 22.37 1.69 7.66
N LYS A 144 23.05 1.69 8.81
CA LYS A 144 24.51 1.85 8.90
C LYS A 144 25.24 0.71 8.18
N LEU A 145 24.74 -0.54 8.30
CA LEU A 145 25.29 -1.69 7.58
C LEU A 145 25.21 -1.48 6.06
N VAL A 146 24.03 -1.11 5.55
CA VAL A 146 23.83 -0.84 4.12
C VAL A 146 24.74 0.31 3.66
N GLN A 147 24.90 1.36 4.46
CA GLN A 147 25.86 2.43 4.15
C GLN A 147 27.29 1.93 4.04
N LEU A 148 27.71 1.09 4.96
CA LEU A 148 29.07 0.55 5.01
C LEU A 148 29.34 -0.45 3.87
N LYS A 149 28.45 -1.42 3.66
CA LYS A 149 28.71 -2.59 2.78
C LYS A 149 28.19 -2.42 1.35
N VAL A 150 27.17 -1.58 1.16
CA VAL A 150 26.43 -1.52 -0.11
C VAL A 150 26.58 -0.16 -0.79
N ARG A 151 26.47 0.95 -0.07
CA ARG A 151 26.44 2.29 -0.67
C ARG A 151 27.70 2.61 -1.50
N SER A 152 28.87 2.15 -1.07
CA SER A 152 30.13 2.34 -1.81
C SER A 152 30.16 1.65 -3.17
N ARG A 153 29.30 0.64 -3.37
CA ARG A 153 29.15 -0.11 -4.63
C ARG A 153 28.19 0.57 -5.62
N VAL A 154 27.42 1.56 -5.16
CA VAL A 154 26.48 2.31 -6.01
C VAL A 154 27.26 3.25 -6.90
N LYS A 155 27.17 3.08 -8.22
CA LYS A 155 27.83 3.92 -9.22
C LYS A 155 26.82 4.28 -10.29
N VAL A 156 26.43 5.56 -10.34
CA VAL A 156 25.58 6.11 -11.39
C VAL A 156 26.47 6.88 -12.36
N LEU A 157 26.69 6.30 -13.52
CA LEU A 157 27.50 6.90 -14.58
C LEU A 157 26.68 7.90 -15.38
N GLU A 158 27.36 8.78 -16.10
CA GLU A 158 26.72 9.77 -16.99
C GLU A 158 25.93 9.06 -18.13
N GLU A 159 26.39 7.89 -18.55
CA GLU A 159 25.71 7.06 -19.55
C GLU A 159 24.36 6.51 -19.02
N ASP A 160 24.33 6.10 -17.75
CA ASP A 160 23.09 5.64 -17.10
C ASP A 160 22.07 6.77 -17.04
N LEU A 161 22.52 7.99 -16.71
CA LEU A 161 21.67 9.17 -16.64
C LEU A 161 21.09 9.52 -18.03
N LYS A 162 21.90 9.43 -19.08
CA LYS A 162 21.45 9.67 -20.45
C LYS A 162 20.44 8.60 -20.90
N ALA A 163 20.72 7.34 -20.61
CA ALA A 163 19.80 6.23 -20.93
C ALA A 163 18.46 6.41 -20.19
N GLU A 164 18.49 6.83 -18.92
CA GLU A 164 17.28 7.09 -18.13
C GLU A 164 16.53 8.34 -18.62
N TYR A 165 17.26 9.35 -19.10
CA TYR A 165 16.64 10.52 -19.73
C TYR A 165 15.92 10.18 -21.02
N GLU A 166 16.44 9.25 -21.86
CA GLU A 166 15.74 8.78 -23.05
C GLU A 166 14.42 8.06 -22.71
N LYS A 167 14.41 7.29 -21.60
CA LYS A 167 13.16 6.70 -21.09
C LYS A 167 12.20 7.79 -20.58
N TYR A 168 12.70 8.75 -19.83
CA TYR A 168 11.93 9.88 -19.36
C TYR A 168 11.27 10.64 -20.53
N LYS A 169 12.03 10.97 -21.57
CA LYS A 169 11.51 11.64 -22.78
C LYS A 169 10.38 10.85 -23.42
N ARG A 170 10.55 9.54 -23.56
CA ARG A 170 9.53 8.67 -24.14
C ARG A 170 8.25 8.69 -23.34
N LEU A 171 8.35 8.49 -22.02
CA LEU A 171 7.19 8.50 -21.13
C LEU A 171 6.46 9.85 -21.16
N GLU A 172 7.20 10.97 -21.11
CA GLU A 172 6.60 12.30 -21.19
C GLU A 172 5.95 12.56 -22.55
N SER A 173 6.52 12.04 -23.64
CA SER A 173 5.91 12.18 -24.97
C SER A 173 4.70 11.29 -25.19
N GLU A 174 4.58 10.17 -24.46
CA GLU A 174 3.45 9.24 -24.51
C GLU A 174 2.33 9.62 -23.53
N ASP A 175 2.54 10.59 -22.64
CA ASP A 175 1.56 11.05 -21.66
C ASP A 175 1.18 12.53 -21.88
N PRO A 176 0.32 12.81 -22.88
CA PRO A 176 -0.14 14.17 -23.17
C PRO A 176 -1.07 14.68 -22.07
N GLU A 177 -1.20 16.01 -21.99
CA GLU A 177 -2.36 16.62 -21.33
C GLU A 177 -3.54 16.62 -22.30
N ILE A 178 -4.71 16.29 -21.78
CA ILE A 178 -5.96 16.40 -22.51
C ILE A 178 -6.88 17.42 -21.86
N HIS A 179 -7.59 18.19 -22.69
CA HIS A 179 -8.68 19.06 -22.28
C HIS A 179 -10.00 18.36 -22.62
N ALA A 180 -10.80 18.11 -21.62
CA ALA A 180 -12.07 17.44 -21.80
C ALA A 180 -13.22 18.17 -21.09
N ARG A 181 -14.41 17.93 -21.60
CA ARG A 181 -15.67 18.30 -20.96
C ARG A 181 -16.43 17.04 -20.60
N HIS A 182 -17.32 17.16 -19.62
CA HIS A 182 -18.22 16.05 -19.32
C HIS A 182 -19.64 16.52 -18.97
N ILE A 183 -20.58 15.61 -19.16
CA ILE A 183 -21.93 15.68 -18.63
C ILE A 183 -22.08 14.56 -17.62
N VAL A 184 -22.49 14.87 -16.40
CA VAL A 184 -22.73 13.89 -15.34
C VAL A 184 -24.23 13.66 -15.21
N VAL A 185 -24.62 12.38 -15.22
CA VAL A 185 -25.97 11.95 -14.85
C VAL A 185 -25.83 11.16 -13.55
N GLY A 186 -26.15 11.81 -12.43
CA GLY A 186 -25.96 11.28 -11.09
C GLY A 186 -26.81 10.04 -10.84
N VAL A 187 -26.28 9.11 -10.09
CA VAL A 187 -27.01 7.96 -9.55
C VAL A 187 -26.46 7.65 -8.18
N ASP A 188 -27.35 7.41 -7.22
CA ASP A 188 -26.95 6.95 -5.90
C ASP A 188 -26.33 5.56 -6.02
N GLU A 189 -25.20 5.34 -5.31
CA GLU A 189 -24.48 4.06 -5.33
C GLU A 189 -25.36 2.91 -4.82
N ASN A 190 -26.32 3.22 -3.92
CA ASN A 190 -27.28 2.29 -3.35
C ASN A 190 -28.66 2.32 -4.06
N ALA A 191 -28.75 2.96 -5.23
CA ALA A 191 -29.99 3.00 -6.00
C ALA A 191 -30.42 1.60 -6.44
N SER A 192 -31.76 1.37 -6.54
CA SER A 192 -32.27 0.09 -7.05
C SER A 192 -31.79 -0.19 -8.48
N PRO A 193 -31.69 -1.47 -8.89
CA PRO A 193 -31.30 -1.83 -10.25
C PRO A 193 -32.11 -1.11 -11.33
N GLU A 194 -33.42 -0.93 -11.11
CA GLU A 194 -34.29 -0.23 -12.03
C GLU A 194 -33.99 1.28 -12.11
N ALA A 195 -33.58 1.89 -10.98
CA ALA A 195 -33.17 3.28 -10.95
C ALA A 195 -31.81 3.49 -11.65
N GLN A 196 -30.88 2.57 -11.43
CA GLN A 196 -29.59 2.56 -12.13
C GLN A 196 -29.78 2.43 -13.65
N GLU A 197 -30.67 1.52 -14.09
CA GLU A 197 -30.96 1.33 -15.51
C GLU A 197 -31.64 2.57 -16.13
N ARG A 198 -32.63 3.16 -15.45
CA ARG A 198 -33.24 4.42 -15.94
C ARG A 198 -32.22 5.53 -16.11
N THR A 199 -31.30 5.66 -15.17
CA THR A 199 -30.23 6.67 -15.24
C THR A 199 -29.26 6.38 -16.39
N HIS A 200 -28.93 5.12 -16.61
CA HIS A 200 -28.11 4.68 -17.73
C HIS A 200 -28.78 5.00 -19.09
N GLN A 201 -30.07 4.68 -19.24
CA GLN A 201 -30.82 4.99 -20.46
C GLN A 201 -30.89 6.52 -20.71
N ARG A 202 -31.02 7.32 -19.65
CA ARG A 202 -30.96 8.78 -19.76
C ARG A 202 -29.58 9.25 -20.21
N ALA A 203 -28.50 8.66 -19.69
CA ALA A 203 -27.13 8.97 -20.11
C ALA A 203 -26.89 8.59 -21.58
N ILE A 204 -27.40 7.42 -22.04
CA ILE A 204 -27.35 7.00 -23.44
C ILE A 204 -28.09 8.02 -24.35
N ALA A 205 -29.26 8.48 -23.95
CA ALA A 205 -30.02 9.47 -24.72
C ALA A 205 -29.24 10.79 -24.84
N ILE A 206 -28.63 11.27 -23.76
CA ILE A 206 -27.78 12.48 -23.75
C ILE A 206 -26.54 12.29 -24.63
N ALA A 207 -25.85 11.14 -24.55
CA ALA A 207 -24.68 10.85 -25.37
C ALA A 207 -25.04 10.84 -26.88
N ARG A 208 -26.21 10.29 -27.21
CA ARG A 208 -26.71 10.29 -28.58
C ARG A 208 -27.04 11.69 -29.07
N GLU A 209 -27.66 12.53 -28.21
CA GLU A 209 -27.95 13.94 -28.50
C GLU A 209 -26.64 14.71 -28.70
N ALA A 210 -25.66 14.55 -27.82
CA ALA A 210 -24.36 15.22 -27.86
C ALA A 210 -23.54 14.92 -29.14
N ARG A 211 -23.80 13.77 -29.76
CA ARG A 211 -23.13 13.35 -31.03
C ARG A 211 -23.82 13.88 -32.28
N GLN A 212 -24.96 14.54 -32.17
CA GLN A 212 -25.68 15.06 -33.32
C GLN A 212 -24.94 16.24 -33.96
N PRO A 213 -24.90 16.36 -35.28
CA PRO A 213 -24.29 17.51 -35.93
C PRO A 213 -24.93 18.82 -35.49
N GLY A 214 -24.10 19.81 -35.12
CA GLY A 214 -24.54 21.14 -34.73
C GLY A 214 -24.96 21.26 -33.26
N VAL A 215 -24.92 20.20 -32.48
CA VAL A 215 -25.24 20.31 -31.04
C VAL A 215 -24.05 20.94 -30.31
N ASP A 216 -24.36 21.98 -29.54
CA ASP A 216 -23.40 22.60 -28.63
C ASP A 216 -23.33 21.83 -27.32
N PHE A 217 -22.21 21.09 -27.15
CA PHE A 217 -21.97 20.30 -25.93
C PHE A 217 -21.92 21.16 -24.69
N VAL A 218 -21.42 22.40 -24.76
CA VAL A 218 -21.37 23.34 -23.62
C VAL A 218 -22.77 23.67 -23.11
N GLN A 219 -23.69 23.99 -24.03
CA GLN A 219 -25.09 24.27 -23.68
C GLN A 219 -25.81 23.01 -23.18
N LEU A 220 -25.52 21.89 -23.80
CA LEU A 220 -26.06 20.58 -23.34
C LEU A 220 -25.59 20.27 -21.92
N ALA A 221 -24.32 20.47 -21.61
CA ALA A 221 -23.76 20.27 -20.26
C ALA A 221 -24.41 21.22 -19.25
N LYS A 222 -24.58 22.52 -19.58
CA LYS A 222 -25.26 23.50 -18.70
C LYS A 222 -26.68 23.10 -18.34
N THR A 223 -27.37 22.43 -19.27
CA THR A 223 -28.81 22.11 -19.10
C THR A 223 -29.05 20.68 -18.59
N LYS A 224 -28.17 19.76 -18.85
CA LYS A 224 -28.39 18.33 -18.58
C LYS A 224 -27.44 17.72 -17.53
N SER A 225 -26.28 18.36 -17.28
CA SER A 225 -25.33 17.85 -16.31
C SER A 225 -25.76 18.14 -14.89
N GLU A 226 -25.58 17.14 -14.03
CA GLU A 226 -25.78 17.21 -12.59
C GLU A 226 -24.44 17.33 -11.82
N GLY A 227 -23.32 17.44 -12.56
CA GLY A 227 -21.99 17.62 -11.99
C GLY A 227 -21.70 19.08 -11.61
N SER A 228 -20.69 19.28 -10.76
CA SER A 228 -20.27 20.61 -10.29
C SER A 228 -19.78 21.53 -11.40
N SER A 229 -19.25 20.99 -12.51
CA SER A 229 -18.79 21.75 -13.67
C SER A 229 -19.91 22.13 -14.66
N ALA A 230 -21.17 21.80 -14.37
CA ALA A 230 -22.31 22.08 -15.27
C ALA A 230 -22.43 23.55 -15.67
N SER A 231 -22.27 24.48 -14.72
CA SER A 231 -22.32 25.93 -14.97
C SER A 231 -21.23 26.42 -15.93
N GLU A 232 -20.09 25.72 -15.96
CA GLU A 232 -18.94 25.98 -16.84
C GLU A 232 -19.01 25.19 -18.15
N GLY A 233 -20.18 24.59 -18.46
CA GLY A 233 -20.36 23.77 -19.66
C GLY A 233 -19.64 22.43 -19.60
N GLY A 234 -19.49 21.89 -18.40
CA GLY A 234 -18.84 20.60 -18.14
C GLY A 234 -17.30 20.64 -18.23
N ASP A 235 -16.70 21.82 -18.26
CA ASP A 235 -15.27 22.00 -18.42
C ASP A 235 -14.47 21.40 -17.25
N LEU A 236 -13.45 20.58 -17.57
CA LEU A 236 -12.54 19.96 -16.61
C LEU A 236 -11.12 20.56 -16.70
N GLY A 237 -10.88 21.46 -17.64
CA GLY A 237 -9.57 21.99 -17.94
C GLY A 237 -8.62 20.91 -18.52
N PHE A 238 -7.33 21.25 -18.53
CA PHE A 238 -6.28 20.30 -18.92
C PHE A 238 -5.88 19.41 -17.74
N PHE A 239 -5.78 18.13 -17.98
CA PHE A 239 -5.31 17.15 -16.98
C PHE A 239 -4.50 16.04 -17.63
N ARG A 240 -3.63 15.41 -16.82
CA ARG A 240 -2.83 14.22 -17.14
C ARG A 240 -3.45 12.97 -16.54
N ARG A 241 -2.90 11.81 -16.90
CA ARG A 241 -3.25 10.54 -16.25
C ARG A 241 -2.94 10.59 -14.75
N GLY A 242 -3.76 9.92 -13.94
CA GLY A 242 -3.66 9.89 -12.48
C GLY A 242 -4.38 11.03 -11.75
N VAL A 243 -5.04 11.94 -12.47
CA VAL A 243 -5.81 13.07 -11.89
C VAL A 243 -7.27 12.71 -11.70
N MET A 244 -7.86 11.99 -12.67
CA MET A 244 -9.26 11.60 -12.67
C MET A 244 -9.44 10.15 -12.21
N LEU A 245 -10.69 9.71 -12.06
CA LEU A 245 -10.97 8.30 -11.74
C LEU A 245 -10.50 7.38 -12.87
N PRO A 246 -9.95 6.19 -12.57
CA PRO A 246 -9.40 5.28 -13.57
C PRO A 246 -10.38 4.92 -14.69
N GLU A 247 -11.66 4.73 -14.36
CA GLU A 247 -12.71 4.41 -15.33
C GLU A 247 -12.94 5.55 -16.32
N PHE A 248 -12.89 6.79 -15.82
CA PHE A 248 -13.00 8.00 -16.63
C PHE A 248 -11.79 8.16 -17.56
N GLU A 249 -10.57 8.06 -17.00
CA GLU A 249 -9.32 8.20 -17.75
C GLU A 249 -9.19 7.17 -18.84
N LYS A 250 -9.54 5.91 -18.56
CA LYS A 250 -9.51 4.82 -19.52
C LYS A 250 -10.28 5.15 -20.80
N VAL A 251 -11.33 5.93 -20.72
CA VAL A 251 -12.11 6.34 -21.88
C VAL A 251 -11.59 7.68 -22.45
N ALA A 252 -11.41 8.70 -21.60
CA ALA A 252 -11.04 10.04 -22.03
C ALA A 252 -9.75 10.07 -22.88
N PHE A 253 -8.72 9.31 -22.48
CA PHE A 253 -7.44 9.24 -23.19
C PHE A 253 -7.45 8.37 -24.48
N HIS A 254 -8.57 7.72 -24.79
CA HIS A 254 -8.74 6.97 -26.05
C HIS A 254 -9.63 7.70 -27.08
N LEU A 255 -10.28 8.79 -26.67
CA LEU A 255 -11.08 9.61 -27.58
C LEU A 255 -10.20 10.37 -28.54
N LYS A 256 -10.75 10.65 -29.72
CA LYS A 256 -10.20 11.62 -30.68
C LYS A 256 -10.71 13.02 -30.35
N VAL A 257 -9.95 14.04 -30.71
CA VAL A 257 -10.39 15.44 -30.55
C VAL A 257 -11.76 15.64 -31.25
N GLY A 258 -12.69 16.19 -30.50
CA GLY A 258 -14.10 16.40 -30.91
C GLY A 258 -15.01 15.19 -30.67
N GLU A 259 -14.46 14.02 -30.32
CA GLU A 259 -15.25 12.81 -30.09
C GLU A 259 -15.97 12.84 -28.74
N VAL A 260 -17.19 12.29 -28.72
CA VAL A 260 -18.02 12.12 -27.52
C VAL A 260 -18.12 10.64 -27.18
N SER A 261 -17.82 10.30 -25.94
CA SER A 261 -17.82 8.91 -25.43
C SER A 261 -19.23 8.30 -25.33
N ASP A 262 -19.31 7.00 -25.21
CA ASP A 262 -20.42 6.31 -24.57
C ASP A 262 -20.45 6.67 -23.07
N PRO A 263 -21.60 6.45 -22.38
CA PRO A 263 -21.69 6.68 -20.96
C PRO A 263 -20.70 5.82 -20.16
N VAL A 264 -19.87 6.46 -19.33
CA VAL A 264 -18.87 5.83 -18.48
C VAL A 264 -19.36 5.82 -17.05
N LYS A 265 -19.46 4.64 -16.42
CA LYS A 265 -19.90 4.53 -15.03
C LYS A 265 -18.73 4.78 -14.08
N THR A 266 -18.98 5.63 -13.09
CA THR A 266 -18.09 5.84 -11.93
C THR A 266 -18.92 5.83 -10.66
N LYS A 267 -18.27 6.00 -9.51
CA LYS A 267 -18.98 6.17 -8.21
C LYS A 267 -19.87 7.40 -8.13
N PHE A 268 -19.69 8.38 -9.02
CA PHE A 268 -20.51 9.62 -9.07
C PHE A 268 -21.70 9.52 -10.03
N GLY A 269 -21.81 8.46 -10.80
CA GLY A 269 -22.85 8.28 -11.82
C GLY A 269 -22.28 7.98 -13.20
N TRP A 270 -23.04 8.35 -14.23
CA TRP A 270 -22.68 8.14 -15.62
C TRP A 270 -22.10 9.43 -16.21
N HIS A 271 -20.95 9.34 -16.84
CA HIS A 271 -20.25 10.45 -17.47
C HIS A 271 -20.30 10.29 -18.99
N ILE A 272 -20.70 11.34 -19.70
CA ILE A 272 -20.54 11.50 -21.14
C ILE A 272 -19.37 12.46 -21.31
N ILE A 273 -18.30 12.02 -21.95
CA ILE A 273 -17.04 12.74 -22.05
C ILE A 273 -16.86 13.22 -23.49
N LYS A 274 -16.48 14.47 -23.65
CA LYS A 274 -16.05 15.03 -24.94
C LYS A 274 -14.60 15.47 -24.82
N LEU A 275 -13.75 15.01 -25.73
CA LEU A 275 -12.37 15.46 -25.81
C LEU A 275 -12.29 16.71 -26.69
N ASP A 276 -11.85 17.82 -26.10
CA ASP A 276 -11.72 19.11 -26.81
C ASP A 276 -10.33 19.29 -27.43
N GLU A 277 -9.26 18.93 -26.68
CA GLU A 277 -7.88 19.17 -27.14
C GLU A 277 -6.91 18.11 -26.56
N ILE A 278 -5.85 17.84 -27.29
CA ILE A 278 -4.69 17.07 -26.81
C ILE A 278 -3.47 17.98 -26.92
N ARG A 279 -2.75 18.16 -25.82
CA ARG A 279 -1.55 18.99 -25.80
C ARG A 279 -0.35 18.18 -25.35
N GLN A 280 0.68 18.17 -26.20
CA GLN A 280 1.97 17.63 -25.81
C GLN A 280 2.74 18.69 -25.00
N LEU A 281 3.17 18.33 -23.81
CA LEU A 281 4.02 19.21 -23.02
C LEU A 281 5.47 19.09 -23.51
N PRO A 282 6.20 20.23 -23.50
CA PRO A 282 7.62 20.17 -23.81
C PRO A 282 8.35 19.34 -22.74
N VAL A 283 9.12 18.36 -23.21
CA VAL A 283 9.96 17.55 -22.34
C VAL A 283 11.03 18.45 -21.69
N LYS A 284 11.15 18.39 -20.37
CA LYS A 284 12.16 19.18 -19.66
C LYS A 284 13.58 18.82 -20.15
N PRO A 285 14.46 19.82 -20.37
CA PRO A 285 15.85 19.60 -20.74
C PRO A 285 16.56 18.68 -19.73
N PHE A 286 17.52 17.90 -20.22
CA PHE A 286 18.33 16.99 -19.40
C PHE A 286 18.93 17.68 -18.15
N ALA A 287 19.43 18.90 -18.32
CA ALA A 287 20.04 19.66 -17.24
C ALA A 287 19.08 19.90 -16.05
N GLU A 288 17.80 20.12 -16.32
CA GLU A 288 16.79 20.36 -15.28
C GLU A 288 16.41 19.09 -14.51
N VAL A 289 16.40 17.96 -15.18
CA VAL A 289 15.96 16.68 -14.58
C VAL A 289 17.13 15.80 -14.13
N LYS A 290 18.35 16.16 -14.47
CA LYS A 290 19.55 15.35 -14.22
C LYS A 290 19.68 14.90 -12.77
N GLU A 291 19.48 15.81 -11.83
CA GLU A 291 19.64 15.48 -10.40
C GLU A 291 18.53 14.57 -9.88
N SER A 292 17.28 14.79 -10.30
CA SER A 292 16.18 13.89 -9.95
C SER A 292 16.35 12.48 -10.54
N LEU A 293 16.86 12.39 -11.79
CA LEU A 293 17.21 11.12 -12.42
C LEU A 293 18.36 10.42 -11.66
N ARG A 294 19.36 11.17 -11.23
CA ARG A 294 20.48 10.65 -10.44
C ARG A 294 19.99 10.08 -9.12
N GLN A 295 19.16 10.81 -8.39
CA GLN A 295 18.60 10.36 -7.13
C GLN A 295 17.77 9.07 -7.32
N ARG A 296 16.89 9.02 -8.34
CA ARG A 296 16.10 7.85 -8.65
C ARG A 296 16.95 6.63 -9.00
N LEU A 297 17.96 6.80 -9.86
CA LEU A 297 18.88 5.72 -10.21
C LEU A 297 19.72 5.27 -9.01
N THR A 298 20.18 6.20 -8.18
CA THR A 298 20.95 5.88 -6.96
C THR A 298 20.09 5.06 -6.00
N SER A 299 18.84 5.46 -5.74
CA SER A 299 17.92 4.70 -4.90
C SER A 299 17.66 3.32 -5.47
N SER A 300 17.32 3.21 -6.74
CA SER A 300 17.04 1.93 -7.40
C SER A 300 18.26 0.99 -7.39
N GLN A 301 19.47 1.51 -7.62
CA GLN A 301 20.69 0.71 -7.53
C GLN A 301 20.98 0.28 -6.09
N LEU A 302 20.77 1.18 -5.12
CA LEU A 302 20.94 0.86 -3.70
C LEU A 302 20.02 -0.27 -3.27
N ASP A 303 18.73 -0.19 -3.64
CA ASP A 303 17.74 -1.22 -3.33
C ASP A 303 18.13 -2.57 -3.94
N ARG A 304 18.49 -2.59 -5.23
CA ARG A 304 18.93 -3.81 -5.92
C ARG A 304 20.19 -4.43 -5.29
N LEU A 305 21.18 -3.60 -4.98
CA LEU A 305 22.42 -4.06 -4.37
C LEU A 305 22.19 -4.53 -2.92
N THR A 306 21.26 -3.90 -2.19
CA THR A 306 20.86 -4.35 -0.85
C THR A 306 20.18 -5.72 -0.92
N GLN A 307 19.26 -5.92 -1.88
CA GLN A 307 18.65 -7.23 -2.10
C GLN A 307 19.69 -8.31 -2.44
N SER A 308 20.64 -8.00 -3.33
CA SER A 308 21.73 -8.91 -3.65
C SER A 308 22.59 -9.22 -2.42
N TYR A 309 22.90 -8.21 -1.61
CA TYR A 309 23.68 -8.41 -0.38
C TYR A 309 22.94 -9.29 0.64
N VAL A 310 21.64 -9.08 0.83
CA VAL A 310 20.81 -9.96 1.67
C VAL A 310 20.78 -11.39 1.14
N ALA A 311 20.72 -11.56 -0.19
CA ALA A 311 20.79 -12.89 -0.80
C ALA A 311 22.14 -13.57 -0.56
N GLU A 312 23.26 -12.82 -0.62
CA GLU A 312 24.59 -13.33 -0.25
C GLU A 312 24.63 -13.76 1.23
N LEU A 313 24.11 -12.95 2.16
CA LEU A 313 24.01 -13.30 3.58
C LEU A 313 23.20 -14.58 3.78
N ARG A 314 22.08 -14.73 3.06
CA ARG A 314 21.21 -15.91 3.14
C ARG A 314 21.90 -17.17 2.62
N GLN A 315 22.73 -17.08 1.57
CA GLN A 315 23.49 -18.22 1.05
C GLN A 315 24.56 -18.71 2.03
N ASN A 316 25.12 -17.81 2.83
CA ASN A 316 26.16 -18.10 3.81
C ASN A 316 25.60 -18.51 5.20
N ALA A 317 24.29 -18.49 5.37
CA ALA A 317 23.62 -18.84 6.62
C ALA A 317 22.85 -20.14 6.52
N VAL A 318 22.65 -20.80 7.65
CA VAL A 318 21.73 -21.94 7.76
C VAL A 318 20.35 -21.38 8.05
N VAL A 319 19.45 -21.49 7.08
CA VAL A 319 18.05 -21.04 7.20
C VAL A 319 17.13 -22.25 7.04
N ASP A 320 16.40 -22.59 8.09
CA ASP A 320 15.46 -23.71 8.13
C ASP A 320 14.04 -23.18 8.38
N VAL A 321 13.20 -23.20 7.35
CA VAL A 321 11.80 -22.73 7.38
C VAL A 321 10.88 -23.88 7.77
N LYS A 322 9.97 -23.63 8.75
CA LYS A 322 9.10 -24.65 9.37
C LYS A 322 7.61 -24.50 9.04
N ILE A 323 7.21 -23.43 8.34
CA ILE A 323 5.81 -23.14 7.95
C ILE A 323 5.64 -23.04 6.44
#